data_cb873bca0d277d01074bedc0e684c9ea
#
_entry.id   cb873bca0d277d01074bedc0e684c9ea
#
_cell.length_a   1.000
_cell.length_b   1.000
_cell.length_c   1.000
_cell.angle_alpha   90.00
_cell.angle_beta   90.00
_cell.angle_gamma   90.00
#
_symmetry.space_group_name_H-M   'P 1'
#
loop_
_entity.id
_entity.type
_entity.pdbx_description
1 polymer ?
#
loop_
_entity_poly.entity_id
_entity_poly.type
_entity_poly.pdbx_seq_one_letter_code
_entity_poly.pdbx_strand_id
1 'polypeptide(L)'
;MQSRTISIATDTIPGKKIKVIGTIKEKDGKPVAGALVYLYHTDSRGWYAADAPHVLQYEGDIRHARLFGYTKTDKDGLFELHTIKPAGYPKSDLPAHIHVHVTANGYSAFETEFLFDDDARLVAKIRENSIRNNFIISKPEKTESPFVQKFSYSIMLQK
;
A
#
# COMPACT_ATOMS: atom_id res chain seq x y z
N MET A 1 13.18 8.71 17.86
CA MET A 1 12.44 9.30 16.72
C MET A 1 12.00 8.18 15.79
N GLN A 2 10.72 7.98 15.63
CA GLN A 2 10.23 6.93 14.75
C GLN A 2 10.41 7.40 13.29
N SER A 3 11.10 6.59 12.49
CA SER A 3 11.34 6.92 11.09
C SER A 3 10.03 6.86 10.30
N ARG A 4 9.83 7.81 9.38
CA ARG A 4 8.74 7.77 8.40
C ARG A 4 8.92 6.67 7.35
N THR A 5 10.10 6.09 7.28
CA THR A 5 10.46 5.07 6.30
C THR A 5 10.40 3.69 6.92
N ILE A 6 9.77 2.76 6.22
CA ILE A 6 9.69 1.37 6.63
C ILE A 6 10.08 0.45 5.47
N SER A 7 10.84 -0.60 5.78
CA SER A 7 11.15 -1.68 4.84
C SER A 7 10.38 -2.92 5.26
N ILE A 8 9.48 -3.39 4.40
CA ILE A 8 8.65 -4.58 4.66
C ILE A 8 9.32 -5.83 4.11
N ALA A 9 9.85 -5.77 2.89
CA ALA A 9 10.54 -6.89 2.26
C ALA A 9 12.05 -6.73 2.41
N THR A 10 12.70 -7.78 2.94
CA THR A 10 14.16 -7.85 3.03
C THR A 10 14.75 -8.24 1.67
N ASP A 11 16.07 -8.13 1.53
CA ASP A 11 16.77 -8.46 0.27
C ASP A 11 16.62 -9.94 -0.14
N THR A 12 16.26 -10.80 0.80
CA THR A 12 16.05 -12.24 0.54
C THR A 12 14.67 -12.55 -0.04
N ILE A 13 13.73 -11.59 -0.02
CA ILE A 13 12.38 -11.80 -0.57
C ILE A 13 12.41 -11.53 -2.08
N PRO A 14 12.06 -12.54 -2.92
CA PRO A 14 12.04 -12.36 -4.37
C PRO A 14 10.99 -11.33 -4.81
N GLY A 15 11.36 -10.52 -5.80
CA GLY A 15 10.44 -9.56 -6.42
C GLY A 15 11.14 -8.30 -6.87
N LYS A 16 10.40 -7.47 -7.59
CA LYS A 16 10.88 -6.16 -8.03
C LYS A 16 10.82 -5.19 -6.87
N LYS A 17 11.95 -4.59 -6.52
CA LYS A 17 12.00 -3.60 -5.43
C LYS A 17 11.33 -2.31 -5.86
N ILE A 18 10.38 -1.84 -5.07
CA ILE A 18 9.66 -0.59 -5.30
C ILE A 18 9.73 0.31 -4.09
N LYS A 19 9.64 1.61 -4.37
CA LYS A 19 9.51 2.66 -3.37
C LYS A 19 8.11 3.24 -3.46
N VAL A 20 7.42 3.35 -2.33
CA VAL A 20 6.10 3.96 -2.24
C VAL A 20 6.20 5.19 -1.35
N ILE A 21 5.75 6.33 -1.87
CA ILE A 21 5.67 7.60 -1.12
C ILE A 21 4.20 7.88 -0.87
N GLY A 22 3.81 7.99 0.39
CA GLY A 22 2.47 8.37 0.78
C GLY A 22 2.44 9.76 1.39
N THR A 23 1.40 10.53 1.06
CA THR A 23 1.15 11.84 1.65
C THR A 23 -0.24 11.85 2.26
N ILE A 24 -0.35 12.26 3.53
CA ILE A 24 -1.62 12.34 4.25
C ILE A 24 -1.92 13.78 4.60
N LYS A 25 -3.06 14.28 4.15
CA LYS A 25 -3.49 15.68 4.32
C LYS A 25 -4.96 15.76 4.69
N GLU A 26 -5.35 16.90 5.26
CA GLU A 26 -6.74 17.29 5.39
C GLU A 26 -7.28 17.79 4.05
N LYS A 27 -8.60 17.96 3.96
CA LYS A 27 -9.27 18.45 2.75
C LYS A 27 -8.75 19.82 2.29
N ASP A 28 -8.32 20.66 3.21
CA ASP A 28 -7.75 21.98 2.91
C ASP A 28 -6.28 21.95 2.51
N GLY A 29 -5.68 20.78 2.49
CA GLY A 29 -4.28 20.59 2.13
C GLY A 29 -3.30 20.60 3.31
N LYS A 30 -3.77 20.78 4.54
CA LYS A 30 -2.91 20.76 5.71
C LYS A 30 -2.33 19.37 5.96
N PRO A 31 -1.01 19.23 6.14
CA PRO A 31 -0.42 17.93 6.42
C PRO A 31 -0.91 17.33 7.75
N VAL A 32 -1.09 16.02 7.79
CA VAL A 32 -1.42 15.27 9.01
C VAL A 32 -0.15 14.57 9.51
N ALA A 33 0.50 15.17 10.49
CA ALA A 33 1.69 14.61 11.12
C ALA A 33 1.33 13.56 12.17
N GLY A 34 2.17 12.53 12.32
CA GLY A 34 2.00 11.50 13.34
C GLY A 34 0.85 10.53 13.08
N ALA A 35 0.29 10.50 11.88
CA ALA A 35 -0.71 9.51 11.50
C ALA A 35 -0.07 8.13 11.47
N LEU A 36 -0.70 7.16 12.12
CA LEU A 36 -0.25 5.77 12.11
C LEU A 36 -0.73 5.10 10.83
N VAL A 37 0.21 4.54 10.07
CA VAL A 37 -0.08 3.86 8.80
C VAL A 37 0.30 2.40 8.94
N TYR A 38 -0.67 1.52 8.71
CA TYR A 38 -0.49 0.07 8.67
C TYR A 38 -0.62 -0.38 7.23
N LEU A 39 0.38 -1.14 6.74
CA LEU A 39 0.42 -1.63 5.36
C LEU A 39 0.68 -3.12 5.34
N TYR A 40 0.01 -3.82 4.43
CA TYR A 40 0.30 -5.23 4.16
C TYR A 40 -0.06 -5.59 2.73
N HIS A 41 0.63 -6.61 2.18
CA HIS A 41 0.42 -7.04 0.81
C HIS A 41 0.92 -8.46 0.57
N THR A 42 0.60 -8.98 -0.60
CA THR A 42 1.08 -10.29 -1.06
C THR A 42 2.54 -10.21 -1.52
N ASP A 43 3.17 -11.36 -1.69
CA ASP A 43 4.48 -11.45 -2.33
C ASP A 43 4.37 -11.44 -3.87
N SER A 44 5.48 -11.69 -4.56
CA SER A 44 5.53 -11.69 -6.03
C SER A 44 4.72 -12.81 -6.69
N ARG A 45 4.23 -13.76 -5.91
CA ARG A 45 3.33 -14.85 -6.36
C ARG A 45 1.86 -14.52 -6.12
N GLY A 46 1.56 -13.47 -5.40
CA GLY A 46 0.20 -13.15 -4.95
C GLY A 46 -0.19 -13.89 -3.67
N TRP A 47 0.76 -14.34 -2.88
CA TRP A 47 0.53 -15.10 -1.65
C TRP A 47 0.77 -14.23 -0.42
N TYR A 48 -0.11 -14.34 0.58
CA TYR A 48 0.11 -13.74 1.89
C TYR A 48 1.03 -14.58 2.79
N ALA A 49 1.01 -15.90 2.63
CA ALA A 49 1.85 -16.82 3.38
C ALA A 49 3.09 -17.22 2.59
N ALA A 50 4.16 -17.61 3.30
CA ALA A 50 5.41 -18.00 2.66
C ALA A 50 5.33 -19.37 1.96
N ASP A 51 4.51 -20.27 2.50
CA ASP A 51 4.52 -21.71 2.16
C ASP A 51 3.27 -22.17 1.41
N ALA A 52 2.24 -21.34 1.30
CA ALA A 52 1.00 -21.71 0.65
C ALA A 52 0.24 -20.49 0.14
N PRO A 53 -0.56 -20.64 -0.94
CA PRO A 53 -1.47 -19.60 -1.38
C PRO A 53 -2.52 -19.35 -0.30
N HIS A 54 -2.39 -18.22 0.40
CA HIS A 54 -3.34 -17.80 1.41
C HIS A 54 -3.85 -16.41 1.05
N VAL A 55 -5.15 -16.31 0.91
CA VAL A 55 -5.84 -15.05 0.64
C VAL A 55 -6.74 -14.74 1.83
N LEU A 56 -6.58 -13.56 2.42
CA LEU A 56 -7.46 -13.08 3.48
C LEU A 56 -8.85 -12.87 2.88
N GLN A 57 -9.84 -13.69 3.27
CA GLN A 57 -11.13 -13.71 2.60
C GLN A 57 -12.28 -13.11 3.42
N TYR A 58 -12.19 -13.09 4.73
CA TYR A 58 -13.29 -12.62 5.56
C TYR A 58 -12.83 -12.16 6.94
N GLU A 59 -13.70 -11.38 7.53
CA GLU A 59 -13.55 -10.92 8.91
C GLU A 59 -13.40 -12.13 9.84
N GLY A 60 -12.43 -12.04 10.73
CA GLY A 60 -12.12 -13.13 11.65
C GLY A 60 -11.02 -14.09 11.18
N ASP A 61 -10.47 -13.91 9.98
CA ASP A 61 -9.30 -14.65 9.58
C ASP A 61 -8.11 -14.19 10.42
N ILE A 62 -7.63 -15.06 11.31
CA ILE A 62 -6.54 -14.75 12.25
C ILE A 62 -5.15 -14.84 11.62
N ARG A 63 -5.06 -15.34 10.40
CA ARG A 63 -3.78 -15.43 9.68
C ARG A 63 -3.39 -14.05 9.19
N HIS A 64 -2.15 -13.65 9.46
CA HIS A 64 -1.64 -12.35 9.06
C HIS A 64 -0.79 -12.46 7.80
N ALA A 65 -0.77 -11.40 7.00
CA ALA A 65 0.14 -11.31 5.87
C ALA A 65 1.58 -11.35 6.36
N ARG A 66 2.43 -12.12 5.66
CA ARG A 66 3.86 -12.17 5.98
C ARG A 66 4.54 -10.82 5.78
N LEU A 67 4.13 -10.10 4.72
CA LEU A 67 4.69 -8.80 4.37
C LEU A 67 3.78 -7.69 4.90
N PHE A 68 4.13 -7.12 6.04
CA PHE A 68 3.38 -6.06 6.71
C PHE A 68 4.31 -5.15 7.50
N GLY A 69 3.79 -3.98 7.88
CA GLY A 69 4.50 -3.08 8.78
C GLY A 69 3.70 -1.85 9.14
N TYR A 70 4.24 -1.09 10.07
CA TYR A 70 3.66 0.15 10.60
C TYR A 70 4.67 1.27 10.45
N THR A 71 4.19 2.46 10.13
CA THR A 71 5.00 3.67 10.16
C THR A 71 4.13 4.85 10.59
N LYS A 72 4.77 6.01 10.81
CA LYS A 72 4.06 7.26 11.11
C LYS A 72 4.48 8.33 10.13
N THR A 73 3.54 9.20 9.79
CA THR A 73 3.85 10.35 8.96
C THR A 73 4.73 11.36 9.70
N ASP A 74 5.60 12.02 8.95
CA ASP A 74 6.42 13.09 9.47
C ASP A 74 5.64 14.43 9.57
N LYS A 75 6.35 15.52 9.88
CA LYS A 75 5.76 16.87 10.01
C LYS A 75 5.06 17.35 8.74
N ASP A 76 5.44 16.83 7.59
CA ASP A 76 4.88 17.20 6.28
C ASP A 76 3.81 16.21 5.81
N GLY A 77 3.39 15.27 6.67
CA GLY A 77 2.39 14.27 6.35
C GLY A 77 2.90 13.14 5.45
N LEU A 78 4.22 12.96 5.36
CA LEU A 78 4.84 12.00 4.44
C LEU A 78 5.23 10.70 5.17
N PHE A 79 5.08 9.58 4.46
CA PHE A 79 5.70 8.31 4.82
C PHE A 79 6.30 7.64 3.57
N GLU A 80 7.24 6.75 3.78
CA GLU A 80 7.93 6.05 2.70
C GLU A 80 7.99 4.55 3.00
N LEU A 81 7.62 3.74 2.02
CA LEU A 81 7.64 2.28 2.10
C LEU A 81 8.63 1.73 1.06
N HIS A 82 9.54 0.89 1.54
CA HIS A 82 10.42 0.10 0.69
C HIS A 82 9.98 -1.35 0.74
N THR A 83 9.64 -1.91 -0.40
CA THR A 83 9.13 -3.28 -0.48
C THR A 83 9.32 -3.86 -1.87
N ILE A 84 8.68 -4.99 -2.14
CA ILE A 84 8.59 -5.57 -3.47
C ILE A 84 7.21 -5.30 -4.07
N LYS A 85 7.11 -5.29 -5.39
CA LYS A 85 5.83 -5.15 -6.08
C LYS A 85 5.02 -6.42 -5.86
N PRO A 86 3.82 -6.32 -5.24
CA PRO A 86 2.98 -7.49 -5.05
C PRO A 86 2.39 -7.96 -6.37
N ALA A 87 1.98 -9.22 -6.43
CA ALA A 87 1.15 -9.74 -7.52
C ALA A 87 -0.30 -9.84 -7.07
N GLY A 88 -1.22 -9.83 -8.03
CA GLY A 88 -2.63 -10.11 -7.75
C GLY A 88 -2.83 -11.55 -7.29
N TYR A 89 -3.97 -11.81 -6.69
CA TYR A 89 -4.28 -13.15 -6.18
C TYR A 89 -4.31 -14.18 -7.30
N PRO A 90 -3.78 -15.40 -7.04
CA PRO A 90 -3.91 -16.50 -8.01
C PRO A 90 -5.38 -16.77 -8.33
N LYS A 91 -5.69 -17.05 -9.60
CA LYS A 91 -7.05 -17.38 -10.06
C LYS A 91 -8.09 -16.28 -9.78
N SER A 92 -7.66 -15.02 -9.81
CA SER A 92 -8.52 -13.85 -9.57
C SER A 92 -8.31 -12.81 -10.66
N ASP A 93 -9.33 -11.98 -10.88
CA ASP A 93 -9.25 -10.83 -11.79
C ASP A 93 -8.77 -9.56 -11.06
N LEU A 94 -8.64 -9.61 -9.74
CA LEU A 94 -8.26 -8.45 -8.96
C LEU A 94 -6.80 -8.07 -9.23
N PRO A 95 -6.52 -6.77 -9.42
CA PRO A 95 -5.16 -6.31 -9.62
C PRO A 95 -4.34 -6.39 -8.34
N ALA A 96 -3.02 -6.32 -8.49
CA ALA A 96 -2.10 -6.20 -7.37
C ALA A 96 -2.42 -4.96 -6.55
N HIS A 97 -2.28 -5.06 -5.22
CA HIS A 97 -2.60 -3.96 -4.32
C HIS A 97 -1.86 -4.08 -3.00
N ILE A 98 -1.70 -2.93 -2.35
CA ILE A 98 -1.22 -2.83 -0.98
C ILE A 98 -2.38 -2.35 -0.13
N HIS A 99 -2.75 -3.11 0.90
CA HIS A 99 -3.75 -2.68 1.87
C HIS A 99 -3.17 -1.61 2.78
N VAL A 100 -3.93 -0.54 3.02
CA VAL A 100 -3.48 0.62 3.80
C VAL A 100 -4.56 1.02 4.80
N HIS A 101 -4.20 1.07 6.07
CA HIS A 101 -5.07 1.52 7.15
C HIS A 101 -4.40 2.72 7.83
N VAL A 102 -5.13 3.81 7.97
CA VAL A 102 -4.62 5.04 8.57
C VAL A 102 -5.47 5.45 9.75
N THR A 103 -4.83 5.73 10.87
CA THR A 103 -5.47 6.31 12.06
C THR A 103 -4.69 7.52 12.54
N ALA A 104 -5.41 8.53 12.98
CA ALA A 104 -4.81 9.73 13.58
C ALA A 104 -5.78 10.34 14.58
N ASN A 105 -5.25 10.91 15.68
CA ASN A 105 -6.08 11.53 16.70
C ASN A 105 -6.89 12.68 16.12
N GLY A 106 -8.20 12.67 16.34
CA GLY A 106 -9.11 13.71 15.85
C GLY A 106 -9.61 13.50 14.43
N TYR A 107 -9.27 12.37 13.80
CA TYR A 107 -9.70 12.04 12.45
C TYR A 107 -10.42 10.70 12.42
N SER A 108 -11.32 10.55 11.45
CA SER A 108 -11.92 9.25 11.15
C SER A 108 -10.87 8.30 10.59
N ALA A 109 -10.89 7.05 11.01
CA ALA A 109 -10.02 6.02 10.44
C ALA A 109 -10.31 5.86 8.95
N PHE A 110 -9.28 5.60 8.17
CA PHE A 110 -9.38 5.50 6.71
C PHE A 110 -8.72 4.21 6.24
N GLU A 111 -9.43 3.46 5.41
CA GLU A 111 -8.92 2.25 4.78
C GLU A 111 -8.97 2.39 3.27
N THR A 112 -7.91 1.97 2.59
CA THR A 112 -7.84 2.00 1.14
C THR A 112 -6.91 0.91 0.64
N GLU A 113 -6.82 0.81 -0.68
CA GLU A 113 -5.81 0.00 -1.36
C GLU A 113 -5.03 0.89 -2.32
N PHE A 114 -3.72 0.70 -2.34
CA PHE A 114 -2.85 1.32 -3.34
C PHE A 114 -2.73 0.37 -4.53
N LEU A 115 -3.12 0.83 -5.70
CA LEU A 115 -3.08 0.09 -6.94
C LEU A 115 -2.01 0.67 -7.88
N PHE A 116 -1.60 -0.14 -8.86
CA PHE A 116 -0.52 0.19 -9.79
C PHE A 116 -1.08 0.35 -11.19
N ASP A 117 -0.93 1.52 -11.79
CA ASP A 117 -1.53 1.83 -13.09
C ASP A 117 -0.96 0.98 -14.24
N ASP A 118 0.21 0.40 -14.05
CA ASP A 118 0.84 -0.50 -15.02
C ASP A 118 0.42 -1.97 -14.85
N ASP A 119 -0.52 -2.28 -13.97
CA ASP A 119 -1.02 -3.64 -13.78
C ASP A 119 -1.97 -4.02 -14.91
N ALA A 120 -1.67 -5.13 -15.60
CA ALA A 120 -2.47 -5.63 -16.71
C ALA A 120 -3.91 -6.01 -16.30
N ARG A 121 -4.14 -6.35 -15.03
CA ARG A 121 -5.47 -6.67 -14.49
C ARG A 121 -6.33 -5.43 -14.25
N LEU A 122 -5.75 -4.24 -14.29
CA LEU A 122 -6.47 -2.99 -14.04
C LEU A 122 -7.17 -2.52 -15.33
N VAL A 123 -8.07 -3.38 -15.84
CA VAL A 123 -8.88 -3.07 -17.02
C VAL A 123 -9.96 -2.04 -16.69
N ALA A 124 -10.60 -1.43 -17.68
CA ALA A 124 -11.50 -0.29 -17.51
C ALA A 124 -12.57 -0.49 -16.44
N LYS A 125 -13.24 -1.64 -16.43
CA LYS A 125 -14.30 -1.95 -15.44
C LYS A 125 -13.76 -2.05 -14.02
N ILE A 126 -12.61 -2.70 -13.86
CA ILE A 126 -11.97 -2.88 -12.54
C ILE A 126 -11.43 -1.55 -12.06
N ARG A 127 -10.87 -0.73 -12.94
CA ARG A 127 -10.42 0.64 -12.62
C ARG A 127 -11.57 1.49 -12.11
N GLU A 128 -12.71 1.47 -12.81
CA GLU A 128 -13.89 2.21 -12.41
C GLU A 128 -14.40 1.78 -11.04
N ASN A 129 -14.50 0.48 -10.78
CA ASN A 129 -14.90 -0.05 -9.49
C ASN A 129 -13.93 0.32 -8.39
N SER A 130 -12.63 0.31 -8.67
CA SER A 130 -11.58 0.67 -7.70
C SER A 130 -11.70 2.14 -7.28
N ILE A 131 -11.90 3.03 -8.25
CA ILE A 131 -12.10 4.46 -7.97
C ILE A 131 -13.37 4.67 -7.15
N ARG A 132 -14.44 3.96 -7.48
CA ARG A 132 -15.71 4.02 -6.75
C ARG A 132 -15.58 3.55 -5.31
N ASN A 133 -14.66 2.62 -5.02
CA ASN A 133 -14.35 2.14 -3.68
C ASN A 133 -13.29 3.00 -2.95
N ASN A 134 -12.93 4.14 -3.51
CA ASN A 134 -11.91 5.04 -2.97
C ASN A 134 -10.50 4.42 -2.89
N PHE A 135 -10.21 3.45 -3.75
CA PHE A 135 -8.85 2.95 -3.92
C PHE A 135 -8.05 3.94 -4.75
N ILE A 136 -6.75 3.99 -4.51
CA ILE A 136 -5.89 5.01 -5.09
C ILE A 136 -4.95 4.37 -6.11
N ILE A 137 -4.98 4.87 -7.34
CA ILE A 137 -4.20 4.36 -8.46
C ILE A 137 -3.05 5.34 -8.72
N SER A 138 -1.83 4.81 -8.86
CA SER A 138 -0.66 5.62 -9.16
C SER A 138 0.14 5.05 -10.33
N LYS A 139 0.71 5.93 -11.13
CA LYS A 139 1.58 5.58 -12.24
C LYS A 139 2.99 5.30 -11.75
N PRO A 140 3.71 4.36 -12.41
CA PRO A 140 5.12 4.16 -12.10
C PRO A 140 5.94 5.39 -12.51
N GLU A 141 6.88 5.75 -11.64
CA GLU A 141 7.82 6.83 -11.87
C GLU A 141 9.25 6.26 -11.87
N LYS A 142 10.15 6.95 -12.53
CA LYS A 142 11.57 6.61 -12.50
C LYS A 142 12.14 6.86 -11.11
N THR A 143 13.08 6.02 -10.72
CA THR A 143 13.75 6.14 -9.43
C THR A 143 15.17 5.58 -9.54
N GLU A 144 15.91 5.67 -8.43
CA GLU A 144 17.30 5.22 -8.36
C GLU A 144 17.40 3.79 -7.82
N SER A 145 18.42 3.07 -8.30
CA SER A 145 18.77 1.76 -7.75
C SER A 145 18.89 1.81 -6.22
N PRO A 146 18.46 0.78 -5.47
CA PRO A 146 18.05 -0.56 -5.93
C PRO A 146 16.60 -0.68 -6.37
N PHE A 147 15.82 0.38 -6.33
CA PHE A 147 14.39 0.36 -6.70
C PHE A 147 14.25 0.43 -8.22
N VAL A 148 13.31 -0.34 -8.76
CA VAL A 148 13.04 -0.33 -10.21
C VAL A 148 11.90 0.61 -10.57
N GLN A 149 11.01 0.93 -9.61
CA GLN A 149 9.90 1.84 -9.78
C GLN A 149 9.61 2.58 -8.48
N LYS A 150 9.02 3.77 -8.61
CA LYS A 150 8.48 4.55 -7.50
C LYS A 150 7.02 4.86 -7.79
N PHE A 151 6.18 4.81 -6.75
CA PHE A 151 4.76 5.13 -6.81
C PHE A 151 4.43 6.15 -5.72
N SER A 152 3.65 7.17 -6.06
CA SER A 152 3.23 8.21 -5.12
C SER A 152 1.72 8.21 -4.95
N TYR A 153 1.26 8.23 -3.70
CA TYR A 153 -0.16 8.20 -3.35
C TYR A 153 -0.50 9.32 -2.37
N SER A 154 -1.68 9.90 -2.53
CA SER A 154 -2.19 10.94 -1.63
C SER A 154 -3.46 10.46 -0.94
N ILE A 155 -3.52 10.60 0.38
CA ILE A 155 -4.67 10.26 1.21
C ILE A 155 -5.19 11.53 1.85
N MET A 156 -6.51 11.72 1.84
CA MET A 156 -7.19 12.82 2.51
C MET A 156 -7.97 12.27 3.70
N LEU A 157 -7.63 12.75 4.90
CA LEU A 157 -8.35 12.38 6.13
C LEU A 157 -9.43 13.41 6.45
N GLN A 158 -10.51 12.90 7.04
CA GLN A 158 -11.63 13.71 7.53
C GLN A 158 -11.70 13.67 9.06
N LYS A 159 -12.00 14.82 9.64
CA LYS A 159 -12.22 14.94 11.09
C LYS A 159 -13.57 14.34 11.53
#